data_becab46cddf2281bcd2ec83a437399ae
#
_entry.id   becab46cddf2281bcd2ec83a437399ae
#
_cell.length_a   1.000
_cell.length_b   1.000
_cell.length_c   1.000
_cell.angle_alpha   90.00
_cell.angle_beta   90.00
_cell.angle_gamma   90.00
#
_symmetry.space_group_name_H-M   'P 1'
#
loop_
_entity.id
_entity.type
_entity.pdbx_description
1 polymer ?
#
loop_
_entity_poly.entity_id
_entity_poly.type
_entity_poly.pdbx_seq_one_letter_code
_entity_poly.pdbx_strand_id
1 'polypeptide(L)'
;EDGALIVNAPQALRDMNEKAYTAWFPECTPTTLITRSMEEMKAFLNEHGRVVAKPLDGMGGRSIFVVRKGDKNANVIFETLTDYGKYFAMAQVYIPEITAGDKRILLIEGEPIPYALARIPTGDDNRGNMVAGAVAKGQEMSARDHEICEQVGPILRESGVLFAGIDVIGDYLTEVNVTSPTGIRELDKQFDLNIAGHMFDAIEARLQ
;
A
#
# COMPACT_ATOMS: atom_id res chain seq x y z
N GLU A 1 -2.48 -2.36 -29.73
CA GLU A 1 -1.63 -1.23 -29.36
C GLU A 1 -1.36 -0.39 -30.62
N ASP A 2 -2.41 0.15 -31.19
CA ASP A 2 -2.38 0.87 -32.47
C ASP A 2 -1.84 2.31 -32.32
N GLY A 3 -0.72 2.48 -31.60
CA GLY A 3 -0.07 3.76 -31.39
C GLY A 3 -0.66 4.61 -30.25
N ALA A 4 -1.59 4.08 -29.47
CA ALA A 4 -2.12 4.76 -28.29
C ALA A 4 -1.22 4.53 -27.07
N LEU A 5 -0.89 5.58 -26.34
CA LEU A 5 -0.27 5.50 -25.02
C LEU A 5 -1.31 5.04 -24.00
N ILE A 6 -1.03 3.95 -23.30
CA ILE A 6 -1.88 3.43 -22.22
C ILE A 6 -1.20 3.69 -20.88
N VAL A 7 -1.85 4.39 -19.97
CA VAL A 7 -1.38 4.72 -18.62
C VAL A 7 -2.29 4.06 -17.58
N ASN A 8 -1.78 3.19 -16.74
CA ASN A 8 -0.47 2.53 -16.70
C ASN A 8 -0.44 1.32 -17.63
N ALA A 9 0.74 0.74 -17.88
CA ALA A 9 0.89 -0.44 -18.74
C ALA A 9 -0.07 -1.56 -18.30
N PRO A 10 -0.86 -2.16 -19.23
CA PRO A 10 -1.85 -3.18 -18.88
C PRO A 10 -1.26 -4.42 -18.21
N GLN A 11 0.00 -4.74 -18.52
CA GLN A 11 0.71 -5.86 -17.89
C GLN A 11 0.97 -5.55 -16.40
N ALA A 12 1.45 -4.34 -16.09
CA ALA A 12 1.67 -3.93 -14.71
C ALA A 12 0.37 -3.97 -13.88
N LEU A 13 -0.76 -3.52 -14.46
CA LEU A 13 -2.06 -3.59 -13.79
C LEU A 13 -2.51 -5.02 -13.47
N ARG A 14 -2.11 -6.01 -14.27
CA ARG A 14 -2.41 -7.43 -14.01
C ARG A 14 -1.46 -8.07 -13.00
N ASP A 15 -0.17 -7.70 -13.04
CA ASP A 15 0.88 -8.39 -12.30
C ASP A 15 1.08 -7.79 -10.89
N MET A 16 0.79 -6.51 -10.72
CA MET A 16 1.06 -5.78 -9.48
C MET A 16 -0.18 -5.75 -8.58
N ASN A 17 -0.45 -6.85 -7.88
CA ASN A 17 -1.43 -6.82 -6.79
C ASN A 17 -0.93 -5.87 -5.68
N GLU A 18 -1.76 -4.93 -5.26
CA GLU A 18 -1.38 -3.82 -4.36
C GLU A 18 -0.69 -4.27 -3.07
N LYS A 19 -1.05 -5.44 -2.53
CA LYS A 19 -0.49 -5.98 -1.29
C LYS A 19 0.62 -6.99 -1.55
N ALA A 20 0.36 -7.97 -2.41
CA ALA A 20 1.32 -9.03 -2.68
C ALA A 20 2.60 -8.51 -3.35
N TYR A 21 2.51 -7.45 -4.14
CA TYR A 21 3.66 -6.90 -4.85
C TYR A 21 4.73 -6.31 -3.90
N THR A 22 4.37 -5.96 -2.67
CA THR A 22 5.34 -5.53 -1.64
C THR A 22 6.38 -6.60 -1.33
N ALA A 23 6.09 -7.89 -1.56
CA ALA A 23 7.03 -8.98 -1.36
C ALA A 23 8.29 -8.92 -2.26
N TRP A 24 8.26 -8.14 -3.34
CA TRP A 24 9.43 -7.87 -4.18
C TRP A 24 10.44 -6.91 -3.52
N PHE A 25 10.05 -6.27 -2.42
CA PHE A 25 10.84 -5.29 -1.67
C PHE A 25 11.04 -5.73 -0.21
N PRO A 26 11.71 -6.88 0.03
CA PRO A 26 11.80 -7.46 1.39
C PRO A 26 12.50 -6.54 2.38
N GLU A 27 13.44 -5.70 1.93
CA GLU A 27 14.15 -4.73 2.78
C GLU A 27 13.27 -3.51 3.16
N CYS A 28 12.15 -3.33 2.46
CA CYS A 28 11.23 -2.23 2.71
C CYS A 28 9.99 -2.66 3.48
N THR A 29 9.67 -3.96 3.56
CA THR A 29 8.41 -4.46 4.11
C THR A 29 8.58 -5.04 5.50
N PRO A 30 7.53 -5.03 6.33
CA PRO A 30 7.57 -5.81 7.58
C PRO A 30 7.56 -7.30 7.25
N THR A 31 7.97 -8.14 8.19
CA THR A 31 7.87 -9.60 8.03
C THR A 31 6.46 -9.98 7.60
N THR A 32 6.35 -10.65 6.47
CA THR A 32 5.11 -10.90 5.75
C THR A 32 5.00 -12.36 5.35
N LEU A 33 3.81 -12.91 5.53
CA LEU A 33 3.41 -14.24 5.05
C LEU A 33 2.24 -14.09 4.08
N ILE A 34 2.34 -14.69 2.90
CA ILE A 34 1.22 -14.84 1.95
C ILE A 34 0.94 -16.32 1.79
N THR A 35 -0.20 -16.75 2.27
CA THR A 35 -0.58 -18.16 2.26
C THR A 35 -2.09 -18.35 2.23
N ARG A 36 -2.53 -19.54 1.86
CA ARG A 36 -3.89 -20.03 2.05
C ARG A 36 -4.02 -21.05 3.18
N SER A 37 -2.89 -21.41 3.81
CA SER A 37 -2.84 -22.36 4.90
C SER A 37 -3.14 -21.69 6.23
N MET A 38 -4.25 -22.09 6.85
CA MET A 38 -4.62 -21.64 8.18
C MET A 38 -3.59 -22.05 9.25
N GLU A 39 -2.92 -23.17 9.05
CA GLU A 39 -1.89 -23.66 9.96
C GLU A 39 -0.67 -22.74 9.93
N GLU A 40 -0.21 -22.35 8.74
CA GLU A 40 0.89 -21.39 8.59
C GLU A 40 0.53 -20.03 9.16
N MET A 41 -0.70 -19.53 8.97
CA MET A 41 -1.16 -18.28 9.58
C MET A 41 -1.13 -18.33 11.11
N LYS A 42 -1.55 -19.47 11.70
CA LYS A 42 -1.49 -19.67 13.15
C LYS A 42 -0.06 -19.73 13.66
N ALA A 43 0.82 -20.43 12.94
CA ALA A 43 2.24 -20.49 13.28
C ALA A 43 2.87 -19.10 13.26
N PHE A 44 2.61 -18.33 12.21
CA PHE A 44 3.06 -16.94 12.07
C PHE A 44 2.55 -16.03 13.20
N LEU A 45 1.26 -16.12 13.55
CA LEU A 45 0.69 -15.39 14.69
C LEU A 45 1.36 -15.79 16.02
N ASN A 46 1.63 -17.09 16.21
CA ASN A 46 2.27 -17.59 17.44
C ASN A 46 3.72 -17.11 17.57
N GLU A 47 4.44 -17.03 16.48
CA GLU A 47 5.81 -16.54 16.41
C GLU A 47 5.89 -15.05 16.71
N HIS A 48 5.07 -14.23 16.02
CA HIS A 48 5.17 -12.77 16.06
C HIS A 48 4.26 -12.10 17.09
N GLY A 49 3.32 -12.83 17.70
CA GLY A 49 2.47 -12.34 18.79
C GLY A 49 1.34 -11.39 18.39
N ARG A 50 1.53 -10.52 17.42
CA ARG A 50 0.52 -9.58 16.89
C ARG A 50 0.73 -9.36 15.41
N VAL A 51 -0.32 -9.59 14.62
CA VAL A 51 -0.26 -9.47 13.16
C VAL A 51 -1.47 -8.71 12.62
N VAL A 52 -1.31 -8.17 11.42
CA VAL A 52 -2.42 -7.69 10.58
C VAL A 52 -2.71 -8.76 9.55
N ALA A 53 -3.92 -9.31 9.57
CA ALA A 53 -4.40 -10.26 8.58
C ALA A 53 -5.37 -9.57 7.61
N LYS A 54 -5.15 -9.73 6.30
CA LYS A 54 -5.92 -9.04 5.26
C LYS A 54 -6.03 -9.86 3.98
N PRO A 55 -7.13 -9.71 3.19
CA PRO A 55 -7.22 -10.32 1.87
C PRO A 55 -6.26 -9.64 0.92
N LEU A 56 -5.86 -10.29 -0.16
CA LEU A 56 -5.01 -9.70 -1.21
C LEU A 56 -5.82 -8.77 -2.12
N ASP A 57 -7.09 -9.08 -2.34
CA ASP A 57 -8.03 -8.33 -3.15
C ASP A 57 -9.03 -7.60 -2.24
N GLY A 58 -8.85 -6.39 -1.99
CA GLY A 58 -9.76 -5.61 -1.15
C GLY A 58 -9.24 -4.21 -0.96
N MET A 59 -10.12 -3.24 -1.12
CA MET A 59 -9.80 -1.82 -0.99
C MET A 59 -10.53 -1.21 0.21
N GLY A 60 -10.09 -0.04 0.62
CA GLY A 60 -10.78 0.76 1.62
C GLY A 60 -10.73 0.18 3.03
N GLY A 61 -9.75 -0.65 3.36
CA GLY A 61 -9.59 -1.25 4.69
C GLY A 61 -10.60 -2.36 5.02
N ARG A 62 -11.30 -2.88 4.03
CA ARG A 62 -12.27 -3.96 4.24
C ARG A 62 -11.56 -5.25 4.62
N SER A 63 -12.09 -5.94 5.63
CA SER A 63 -11.59 -7.24 6.10
C SER A 63 -10.11 -7.20 6.54
N ILE A 64 -9.65 -6.06 7.06
CA ILE A 64 -8.35 -5.94 7.72
C ILE A 64 -8.56 -6.21 9.22
N PHE A 65 -7.88 -7.21 9.74
CA PHE A 65 -7.98 -7.62 11.14
C PHE A 65 -6.64 -7.51 11.84
N VAL A 66 -6.63 -6.87 13.00
CA VAL A 66 -5.50 -6.94 13.93
C VAL A 66 -5.75 -8.14 14.85
N VAL A 67 -4.90 -9.16 14.73
CA VAL A 67 -5.03 -10.41 15.50
C VAL A 67 -3.88 -10.52 16.47
N ARG A 68 -4.18 -10.88 17.72
CA ARG A 68 -3.18 -11.11 18.78
C ARG A 68 -3.09 -12.59 19.13
N LYS A 69 -1.93 -13.02 19.57
CA LYS A 69 -1.75 -14.38 20.12
C LYS A 69 -2.74 -14.60 21.27
N GLY A 70 -3.48 -15.70 21.20
CA GLY A 70 -4.52 -16.02 22.17
C GLY A 70 -5.90 -15.43 21.87
N ASP A 71 -6.07 -14.68 20.77
CA ASP A 71 -7.38 -14.20 20.32
C ASP A 71 -8.26 -15.41 19.96
N LYS A 72 -9.42 -15.50 20.61
CA LYS A 72 -10.38 -16.59 20.40
C LYS A 72 -11.02 -16.59 19.00
N ASN A 73 -11.01 -15.43 18.33
CA ASN A 73 -11.55 -15.27 16.99
C ASN A 73 -10.50 -15.54 15.89
N ALA A 74 -9.21 -15.75 16.23
CA ALA A 74 -8.15 -15.91 15.23
C ALA A 74 -8.48 -16.98 14.19
N ASN A 75 -9.05 -18.12 14.61
CA ASN A 75 -9.44 -19.20 13.69
C ASN A 75 -10.50 -18.73 12.70
N VAL A 76 -11.57 -18.10 13.18
CA VAL A 76 -12.68 -17.64 12.33
C VAL A 76 -12.21 -16.54 11.39
N ILE A 77 -11.32 -15.66 11.82
CA ILE A 77 -10.70 -14.63 10.97
C ILE A 77 -9.93 -15.29 9.82
N PHE A 78 -9.05 -16.26 10.12
CA PHE A 78 -8.27 -16.95 9.09
C PHE A 78 -9.15 -17.80 8.15
N GLU A 79 -10.18 -18.47 8.68
CA GLU A 79 -11.19 -19.17 7.89
C GLU A 79 -11.88 -18.23 6.90
N THR A 80 -12.34 -17.08 7.39
CA THR A 80 -13.02 -16.07 6.57
C THR A 80 -12.11 -15.50 5.49
N LEU A 81 -10.87 -15.16 5.83
CA LEU A 81 -9.91 -14.56 4.89
C LEU A 81 -9.47 -15.54 3.81
N THR A 82 -9.32 -16.83 4.15
CA THR A 82 -8.87 -17.85 3.21
C THR A 82 -10.01 -18.62 2.54
N ASP A 83 -11.26 -18.37 2.93
CA ASP A 83 -12.42 -19.23 2.58
C ASP A 83 -12.05 -20.72 2.72
N TYR A 84 -11.65 -21.10 3.93
CA TYR A 84 -11.22 -22.47 4.26
C TYR A 84 -10.08 -22.99 3.38
N GLY A 85 -9.11 -22.14 3.05
CA GLY A 85 -7.92 -22.51 2.28
C GLY A 85 -8.09 -22.45 0.76
N LYS A 86 -9.15 -21.84 0.25
CA LYS A 86 -9.35 -21.64 -1.19
C LYS A 86 -8.58 -20.43 -1.70
N TYR A 87 -8.53 -19.34 -0.94
CA TYR A 87 -7.91 -18.07 -1.35
C TYR A 87 -6.65 -17.78 -0.55
N PHE A 88 -5.68 -17.16 -1.21
CA PHE A 88 -4.52 -16.61 -0.53
C PHE A 88 -4.91 -15.36 0.26
N ALA A 89 -4.35 -15.23 1.45
CA ALA A 89 -4.44 -14.05 2.28
C ALA A 89 -3.05 -13.67 2.80
N MET A 90 -2.91 -12.46 3.30
CA MET A 90 -1.67 -11.93 3.83
C MET A 90 -1.75 -11.79 5.36
N ALA A 91 -0.70 -12.19 6.05
CA ALA A 91 -0.43 -11.82 7.43
C ALA A 91 0.88 -11.04 7.49
N GLN A 92 0.86 -9.88 8.13
CA GLN A 92 2.05 -9.03 8.34
C GLN A 92 2.22 -8.76 9.84
N VAL A 93 3.46 -8.64 10.29
CA VAL A 93 3.74 -8.17 11.64
C VAL A 93 3.12 -6.79 11.83
N TYR A 94 2.44 -6.61 12.96
CA TYR A 94 1.77 -5.35 13.27
C TYR A 94 2.78 -4.22 13.48
N ILE A 95 2.55 -3.09 12.83
CA ILE A 95 3.37 -1.88 12.92
C ILE A 95 2.66 -0.88 13.84
N PRO A 96 3.19 -0.62 15.06
CA PRO A 96 2.55 0.27 16.03
C PRO A 96 2.40 1.71 15.55
N GLU A 97 3.27 2.15 14.66
CA GLU A 97 3.34 3.49 14.08
C GLU A 97 2.11 3.85 13.24
N ILE A 98 1.20 2.90 12.96
CA ILE A 98 -0.10 3.18 12.33
C ILE A 98 -0.89 4.26 13.07
N THR A 99 -0.65 4.43 14.37
CA THR A 99 -1.28 5.49 15.17
C THR A 99 -0.87 6.90 14.74
N ALA A 100 0.31 7.04 14.12
CA ALA A 100 0.78 8.29 13.52
C ALA A 100 0.27 8.50 12.09
N GLY A 101 -0.35 7.49 11.52
CA GLY A 101 -0.93 7.49 10.18
C GLY A 101 -0.25 6.51 9.23
N ASP A 102 -1.00 6.18 8.21
CA ASP A 102 -0.57 5.46 7.02
C ASP A 102 -0.26 6.52 5.94
N LYS A 103 1.00 6.63 5.55
CA LYS A 103 1.48 7.66 4.61
C LYS A 103 1.28 7.20 3.17
N ARG A 104 0.51 7.96 2.37
CA ARG A 104 0.45 7.82 0.91
C ARG A 104 1.53 8.70 0.28
N ILE A 105 2.45 8.11 -0.49
CA ILE A 105 3.44 8.81 -1.31
C ILE A 105 3.06 8.58 -2.77
N LEU A 106 2.86 9.66 -3.52
CA LEU A 106 2.56 9.60 -4.95
C LEU A 106 3.85 9.62 -5.76
N LEU A 107 3.92 8.80 -6.81
CA LEU A 107 5.05 8.74 -7.72
C LEU A 107 4.58 8.97 -9.17
N ILE A 108 5.33 9.79 -9.90
CA ILE A 108 5.20 9.99 -11.34
C ILE A 108 6.51 9.60 -12.00
N GLU A 109 6.48 8.70 -13.00
CA GLU A 109 7.69 8.16 -13.63
C GLU A 109 8.69 7.54 -12.63
N GLY A 110 8.18 6.98 -11.51
CA GLY A 110 8.99 6.43 -10.45
C GLY A 110 9.61 7.48 -9.50
N GLU A 111 9.41 8.78 -9.76
CA GLU A 111 9.90 9.86 -8.89
C GLU A 111 8.81 10.29 -7.91
N PRO A 112 9.12 10.39 -6.61
CA PRO A 112 8.13 10.78 -5.60
C PRO A 112 7.79 12.27 -5.70
N ILE A 113 6.52 12.60 -5.45
CA ILE A 113 6.10 13.96 -5.12
C ILE A 113 6.71 14.32 -3.75
N PRO A 114 7.18 15.57 -3.54
CA PRO A 114 8.02 15.91 -2.37
C PRO A 114 7.32 15.82 -1.01
N TYR A 115 6.03 15.53 -0.98
CA TYR A 115 5.24 15.43 0.26
C TYR A 115 4.45 14.13 0.31
N ALA A 116 4.32 13.58 1.52
CA ALA A 116 3.46 12.43 1.81
C ALA A 116 2.13 12.90 2.41
N LEU A 117 1.06 12.14 2.16
CA LEU A 117 -0.24 12.34 2.76
C LEU A 117 -0.46 11.32 3.88
N ALA A 118 -0.27 11.74 5.14
CA ALA A 118 -0.59 10.92 6.29
C ALA A 118 -2.11 10.82 6.46
N ARG A 119 -2.62 9.59 6.50
CA ARG A 119 -4.02 9.25 6.74
C ARG A 119 -4.12 8.73 8.17
N ILE A 120 -4.46 9.63 9.09
CA ILE A 120 -4.42 9.36 10.53
C ILE A 120 -5.77 8.75 10.96
N PRO A 121 -5.78 7.53 11.52
CA PRO A 121 -6.99 6.91 12.03
C PRO A 121 -7.66 7.79 13.10
N THR A 122 -8.98 7.83 13.10
CA THR A 122 -9.76 8.58 14.10
C THR A 122 -10.56 7.61 14.97
N GLY A 123 -10.63 7.89 16.28
CA GLY A 123 -11.35 7.05 17.24
C GLY A 123 -10.68 5.70 17.51
N ASP A 124 -11.47 4.66 17.73
CA ASP A 124 -11.02 3.29 18.05
C ASP A 124 -10.71 2.43 16.82
N ASP A 125 -10.77 3.01 15.61
CA ASP A 125 -10.50 2.30 14.36
C ASP A 125 -9.01 2.37 14.01
N ASN A 126 -8.39 1.22 13.76
CA ASN A 126 -6.98 1.13 13.35
C ASN A 126 -6.77 1.29 11.83
N ARG A 127 -7.83 1.61 11.06
CA ARG A 127 -7.76 1.75 9.61
C ARG A 127 -7.39 3.17 9.21
N GLY A 128 -6.23 3.33 8.55
CA GLY A 128 -5.72 4.62 8.07
C GLY A 128 -6.32 5.11 6.74
N ASN A 129 -7.41 4.51 6.22
CA ASN A 129 -7.95 4.96 4.94
C ASN A 129 -9.03 6.04 5.09
N MET A 130 -9.10 6.94 4.10
CA MET A 130 -10.05 8.07 4.10
C MET A 130 -11.53 7.64 4.04
N VAL A 131 -11.82 6.47 3.49
CA VAL A 131 -13.19 5.89 3.43
C VAL A 131 -13.68 5.54 4.83
N ALA A 132 -12.78 5.20 5.76
CA ALA A 132 -13.09 4.94 7.17
C ALA A 132 -13.09 6.21 8.04
N GLY A 133 -12.95 7.41 7.45
CA GLY A 133 -13.01 8.68 8.17
C GLY A 133 -11.66 9.17 8.73
N ALA A 134 -10.54 8.65 8.26
CA ALA A 134 -9.22 9.15 8.62
C ALA A 134 -9.04 10.63 8.23
N VAL A 135 -8.28 11.36 9.03
CA VAL A 135 -7.88 12.74 8.72
C VAL A 135 -6.65 12.71 7.81
N ALA A 136 -6.76 13.38 6.65
CA ALA A 136 -5.66 13.51 5.70
C ALA A 136 -4.81 14.75 6.01
N LYS A 137 -3.55 14.54 6.39
CA LYS A 137 -2.57 15.59 6.69
C LYS A 137 -1.33 15.41 5.84
N GLY A 138 -1.00 16.43 5.06
CA GLY A 138 0.25 16.48 4.31
C GLY A 138 1.45 16.70 5.25
N GLN A 139 2.57 16.09 4.92
CA GLN A 139 3.83 16.20 5.66
C GLN A 139 5.05 16.03 4.76
N GLU A 140 6.21 16.48 5.21
CA GLU A 140 7.48 16.18 4.56
C GLU A 140 7.79 14.69 4.63
N MET A 141 8.50 14.19 3.63
CA MET A 141 8.97 12.81 3.59
C MET A 141 10.19 12.65 4.51
N SER A 142 10.24 11.54 5.22
CA SER A 142 11.43 11.14 6.01
C SER A 142 12.55 10.62 5.10
N ALA A 143 13.76 10.50 5.62
CA ALA A 143 14.86 9.85 4.91
C ALA A 143 14.50 8.41 4.50
N ARG A 144 13.80 7.68 5.38
CA ARG A 144 13.35 6.32 5.08
C ARG A 144 12.29 6.27 3.97
N ASP A 145 11.40 7.24 3.90
CA ASP A 145 10.43 7.34 2.81
C ASP A 145 11.15 7.51 1.46
N HIS A 146 12.21 8.33 1.40
CA HIS A 146 13.04 8.49 0.22
C HIS A 146 13.77 7.19 -0.17
N GLU A 147 14.39 6.49 0.79
CA GLU A 147 15.03 5.19 0.55
C GLU A 147 14.05 4.15 -0.03
N ILE A 148 12.82 4.10 0.47
CA ILE A 148 11.77 3.22 -0.06
C ILE A 148 11.44 3.62 -1.51
N CYS A 149 11.28 4.91 -1.80
CA CYS A 149 11.01 5.40 -3.15
C CYS A 149 12.15 5.08 -4.12
N GLU A 150 13.41 5.20 -3.68
CA GLU A 150 14.60 4.86 -4.49
C GLU A 150 14.63 3.37 -4.88
N GLN A 151 14.10 2.49 -4.05
CA GLN A 151 14.02 1.06 -4.37
C GLN A 151 12.81 0.74 -5.25
N VAL A 152 11.65 1.33 -4.97
CA VAL A 152 10.39 1.01 -5.66
C VAL A 152 10.28 1.73 -7.00
N GLY A 153 10.67 2.99 -7.07
CA GLY A 153 10.46 3.88 -8.22
C GLY A 153 11.03 3.36 -9.53
N PRO A 154 12.31 2.94 -9.60
CA PRO A 154 12.90 2.39 -10.82
C PRO A 154 12.14 1.18 -11.37
N ILE A 155 11.71 0.27 -10.49
CA ILE A 155 10.97 -0.94 -10.87
C ILE A 155 9.60 -0.59 -11.44
N LEU A 156 8.90 0.39 -10.86
CA LEU A 156 7.62 0.89 -11.38
C LEU A 156 7.80 1.49 -12.78
N ARG A 157 8.81 2.34 -12.96
CA ARG A 157 9.11 2.99 -14.24
C ARG A 157 9.44 1.96 -15.34
N GLU A 158 10.32 1.00 -15.05
CA GLU A 158 10.69 -0.08 -15.97
C GLU A 158 9.49 -0.95 -16.34
N SER A 159 8.53 -1.11 -15.44
CA SER A 159 7.30 -1.86 -15.67
C SER A 159 6.23 -1.06 -16.43
N GLY A 160 6.52 0.18 -16.83
CA GLY A 160 5.59 1.04 -17.57
C GLY A 160 4.51 1.68 -16.69
N VAL A 161 4.73 1.78 -15.39
CA VAL A 161 3.87 2.50 -14.45
C VAL A 161 4.26 3.97 -14.45
N LEU A 162 3.43 4.81 -15.04
CA LEU A 162 3.62 6.26 -15.04
C LEU A 162 3.19 6.89 -13.72
N PHE A 163 2.07 6.44 -13.17
CA PHE A 163 1.51 6.99 -11.94
C PHE A 163 1.21 5.90 -10.92
N ALA A 164 1.74 6.05 -9.72
CA ALA A 164 1.54 5.12 -8.62
C ALA A 164 1.38 5.85 -7.28
N GLY A 165 0.85 5.13 -6.30
CA GLY A 165 0.88 5.53 -4.89
C GLY A 165 1.39 4.39 -4.05
N ILE A 166 2.38 4.63 -3.22
CA ILE A 166 2.83 3.66 -2.23
C ILE A 166 2.34 4.05 -0.85
N ASP A 167 2.07 3.06 -0.02
CA ASP A 167 1.63 3.26 1.35
C ASP A 167 2.73 2.81 2.32
N VAL A 168 3.06 3.70 3.26
CA VAL A 168 4.14 3.50 4.23
C VAL A 168 3.64 3.75 5.64
N ILE A 169 3.83 2.77 6.53
CA ILE A 169 3.54 2.89 7.96
C ILE A 169 4.87 2.82 8.73
N GLY A 170 5.18 3.86 9.49
CA GLY A 170 6.50 3.97 10.12
C GLY A 170 7.60 3.93 9.06
N ASP A 171 8.43 2.90 9.11
CA ASP A 171 9.56 2.65 8.22
C ASP A 171 9.29 1.56 7.15
N TYR A 172 8.03 1.15 6.99
CA TYR A 172 7.69 -0.02 6.20
C TYR A 172 6.68 0.26 5.08
N LEU A 173 7.01 -0.21 3.89
CA LEU A 173 6.12 -0.29 2.73
C LEU A 173 5.03 -1.34 3.00
N THR A 174 3.78 -0.97 2.82
CA THR A 174 2.62 -1.84 3.08
C THR A 174 1.74 -2.11 1.87
N GLU A 175 1.74 -1.21 0.88
CA GLU A 175 1.01 -1.36 -0.39
C GLU A 175 1.70 -0.61 -1.54
N VAL A 176 1.53 -1.13 -2.77
CA VAL A 176 1.93 -0.49 -4.04
C VAL A 176 0.71 -0.38 -4.93
N ASN A 177 0.14 0.81 -5.04
CA ASN A 177 -1.11 1.06 -5.74
C ASN A 177 -0.84 1.62 -7.14
N VAL A 178 -1.11 0.83 -8.19
CA VAL A 178 -0.84 1.19 -9.60
C VAL A 178 -2.10 1.43 -10.44
N THR A 179 -3.28 1.22 -9.88
CA THR A 179 -4.54 1.37 -10.62
C THR A 179 -5.09 2.80 -10.57
N SER A 180 -5.41 3.29 -9.36
CA SER A 180 -6.00 4.62 -9.18
C SER A 180 -5.71 5.17 -7.79
N PRO A 181 -4.44 5.46 -7.46
CA PRO A 181 -4.11 6.01 -6.15
C PRO A 181 -4.75 7.39 -5.96
N THR A 182 -5.26 7.63 -4.76
CA THR A 182 -5.85 8.90 -4.35
C THR A 182 -4.83 9.75 -3.57
N GLY A 183 -5.13 11.04 -3.38
CA GLY A 183 -4.30 11.95 -2.58
C GLY A 183 -3.83 13.20 -3.32
N ILE A 184 -3.99 13.26 -4.66
CA ILE A 184 -3.60 14.43 -5.48
C ILE A 184 -4.24 15.71 -4.96
N ARG A 185 -5.56 15.72 -4.82
CA ARG A 185 -6.33 16.92 -4.43
C ARG A 185 -5.98 17.44 -3.04
N GLU A 186 -5.72 16.52 -2.13
CA GLU A 186 -5.36 16.84 -0.75
C GLU A 186 -3.96 17.45 -0.68
N LEU A 187 -3.00 16.91 -1.42
CA LEU A 187 -1.62 17.43 -1.48
C LEU A 187 -1.55 18.75 -2.24
N ASP A 188 -2.19 18.85 -3.42
CA ASP A 188 -2.27 20.10 -4.18
C ASP A 188 -2.81 21.24 -3.32
N LYS A 189 -3.90 20.99 -2.57
CA LYS A 189 -4.53 22.00 -1.71
C LYS A 189 -3.65 22.42 -0.53
N GLN A 190 -2.88 21.49 0.05
CA GLN A 190 -2.11 21.76 1.26
C GLN A 190 -0.74 22.41 0.96
N PHE A 191 -0.18 22.15 -0.20
CA PHE A 191 1.18 22.58 -0.56
C PHE A 191 1.26 23.42 -1.84
N ASP A 192 0.10 23.85 -2.39
CA ASP A 192 0.02 24.63 -3.63
C ASP A 192 0.77 23.96 -4.80
N LEU A 193 0.56 22.65 -4.95
CA LEU A 193 1.16 21.84 -6.00
C LEU A 193 0.24 21.75 -7.22
N ASN A 194 0.78 21.21 -8.31
CA ASN A 194 0.04 20.87 -9.52
C ASN A 194 0.42 19.46 -9.99
N ILE A 195 0.11 18.46 -9.16
CA ILE A 195 0.47 17.05 -9.40
C ILE A 195 -0.16 16.54 -10.70
N ALA A 196 -1.40 16.91 -10.96
CA ALA A 196 -2.06 16.56 -12.21
C ALA A 196 -1.35 17.14 -13.45
N GLY A 197 -0.86 18.38 -13.36
CA GLY A 197 -0.03 18.99 -14.41
C GLY A 197 1.24 18.20 -14.65
N HIS A 198 2.00 17.86 -13.60
CA HIS A 198 3.20 17.03 -13.71
C HIS A 198 2.92 15.67 -14.35
N MET A 199 1.76 15.07 -14.06
CA MET A 199 1.35 13.82 -14.71
C MET A 199 1.09 14.00 -16.20
N PHE A 200 0.46 15.09 -16.61
CA PHE A 200 0.25 15.42 -18.03
C PHE A 200 1.55 15.73 -18.74
N ASP A 201 2.47 16.47 -18.13
CA ASP A 201 3.82 16.72 -18.69
C ASP A 201 4.55 15.39 -18.96
N ALA A 202 4.47 14.42 -18.04
CA ALA A 202 5.05 13.10 -18.22
C ALA A 202 4.37 12.30 -19.35
N ILE A 203 3.04 12.41 -19.51
CA ILE A 203 2.30 11.80 -20.62
C ILE A 203 2.74 12.39 -21.95
N GLU A 204 2.81 13.73 -22.05
CA GLU A 204 3.24 14.42 -23.27
C GLU A 204 4.67 14.07 -23.67
N ALA A 205 5.57 13.94 -22.69
CA ALA A 205 6.95 13.52 -22.92
C ALA A 205 7.06 12.10 -23.51
N ARG A 206 6.14 11.20 -23.17
CA ARG A 206 6.09 9.84 -23.74
C ARG A 206 5.47 9.77 -25.14
N LEU A 207 4.78 10.81 -25.58
CA LEU A 207 4.15 10.87 -26.89
C LEU A 207 5.07 11.47 -27.97
N GLN A 208 6.18 12.08 -27.56
CA GLN A 208 7.20 12.64 -28.47
C GLN A 208 8.18 11.57 -28.91
#